data_7287606ff9a803eb1f5ab3d0d2218c2a
#
_entry.id   7287606ff9a803eb1f5ab3d0d2218c2a
#
_cell.length_a   1.000
_cell.length_b   1.000
_cell.length_c   1.000
_cell.angle_alpha   90.00
_cell.angle_beta   90.00
_cell.angle_gamma   90.00
#
_symmetry.space_group_name_H-M   'P 1'
#
loop_
_entity.id
_entity.type
_entity.pdbx_description
1 polymer ?
#
loop_
_entity_poly.entity_id
_entity_poly.type
_entity_poly.pdbx_seq_one_letter_code
_entity_poly.pdbx_strand_id
1 'polypeptide(L)'
;GMYIENVIRNLMENALKYSDAGVRIEVSLSIVNERLCVSVKDNGWGIAPCHQRKLFTQFYRVPRSEEQQQKGYGIGLAQSKYIINEHGGEIMVKSAEGEGSTFTFMIPCR
;
A
#
# COMPACT_ATOMS: atom_id res chain seq x y z
N GLY A 1 9.21 -14.23 5.76
CA GLY A 1 8.87 -15.36 4.96
C GLY A 1 8.21 -14.95 3.66
N MET A 2 7.72 -15.93 2.94
CA MET A 2 7.13 -15.66 1.62
C MET A 2 5.89 -14.78 1.65
N TYR A 3 5.17 -14.74 2.76
CA TYR A 3 4.01 -13.88 2.86
C TYR A 3 4.37 -12.39 2.87
N ILE A 4 5.51 -12.06 3.49
CA ILE A 4 5.96 -10.66 3.53
C ILE A 4 6.35 -10.20 2.12
N GLU A 5 6.98 -11.07 1.33
CA GLU A 5 7.29 -10.75 -0.05
C GLU A 5 6.02 -10.45 -0.84
N ASN A 6 4.94 -11.18 -0.57
CA ASN A 6 3.66 -10.92 -1.22
C ASN A 6 3.11 -9.56 -0.85
N VAL A 7 3.26 -9.16 0.42
CA VAL A 7 2.81 -7.83 0.85
C VAL A 7 3.57 -6.74 0.09
N ILE A 8 4.90 -6.86 0.02
CA ILE A 8 5.71 -5.86 -0.69
C ILE A 8 5.29 -5.81 -2.16
N ARG A 9 5.11 -6.96 -2.78
CA ARG A 9 4.69 -7.03 -4.19
C ARG A 9 3.33 -6.37 -4.38
N ASN A 10 2.38 -6.63 -3.50
CA ASN A 10 1.05 -6.02 -3.59
C ASN A 10 1.12 -4.51 -3.49
N LEU A 11 1.96 -3.99 -2.60
CA LEU A 11 2.11 -2.54 -2.45
C LEU A 11 2.75 -1.93 -3.70
N MET A 12 3.74 -2.60 -4.28
CA MET A 12 4.36 -2.13 -5.51
C MET A 12 3.40 -2.16 -6.68
N GLU A 13 2.61 -3.21 -6.79
CA GLU A 13 1.60 -3.31 -7.85
C GLU A 13 0.55 -2.23 -7.72
N ASN A 14 0.14 -1.90 -6.49
CA ASN A 14 -0.77 -0.79 -6.27
C ASN A 14 -0.17 0.52 -6.75
N ALA A 15 1.11 0.75 -6.47
CA ALA A 15 1.77 1.98 -6.91
C ALA A 15 1.75 2.09 -8.43
N LEU A 16 1.97 0.98 -9.11
CA LEU A 16 1.92 0.97 -10.58
C LEU A 16 0.51 1.17 -11.12
N LYS A 17 -0.49 0.55 -10.47
CA LYS A 17 -1.87 0.63 -10.94
C LYS A 17 -2.49 2.00 -10.79
N TYR A 18 -2.13 2.72 -9.73
CA TYR A 18 -2.79 3.97 -9.39
C TYR A 18 -1.91 5.17 -9.66
N SER A 19 -1.25 5.14 -10.83
CA SER A 19 -0.36 6.20 -11.26
C SER A 19 -0.31 6.26 -12.78
N ASP A 20 0.19 7.38 -13.27
CA ASP A 20 0.41 7.56 -14.70
C ASP A 20 1.75 6.92 -15.11
N ALA A 21 1.98 6.86 -16.41
CA ALA A 21 3.24 6.37 -16.93
C ALA A 21 4.39 7.21 -16.39
N GLY A 22 5.50 6.54 -16.07
CA GLY A 22 6.67 7.23 -15.55
C GLY A 22 6.64 7.43 -14.05
N VAL A 23 5.79 6.69 -13.35
CA VAL A 23 5.72 6.78 -11.89
C VAL A 23 7.06 6.43 -11.26
N ARG A 24 7.41 7.14 -10.19
CA ARG A 24 8.60 6.85 -9.42
C ARG A 24 8.17 6.11 -8.15
N ILE A 25 8.80 4.98 -7.91
CA ILE A 25 8.51 4.16 -6.73
C ILE A 25 9.78 4.02 -5.92
N GLU A 26 9.70 4.33 -4.62
CA GLU A 26 10.82 4.18 -3.71
C GLU A 26 10.44 3.19 -2.63
N VAL A 27 11.28 2.18 -2.44
CA VAL A 27 11.09 1.18 -1.39
C VAL A 27 12.18 1.38 -0.37
N SER A 28 11.80 1.55 0.89
CA SER A 28 12.74 1.80 1.98
C SER A 28 12.55 0.74 3.06
N LEU A 29 13.67 0.27 3.59
CA LEU A 29 13.67 -0.69 4.70
C LEU A 29 14.51 -0.12 5.84
N SER A 30 14.01 -0.27 7.06
CA SER A 30 14.76 0.14 8.23
C SER A 30 14.34 -0.72 9.41
N ILE A 31 15.17 -0.73 10.44
CA ILE A 31 14.85 -1.44 11.67
C ILE A 31 14.83 -0.41 12.80
N VAL A 32 13.67 -0.28 13.45
CA VAL A 32 13.46 0.69 14.51
C VAL A 32 12.83 -0.02 15.70
N ASN A 33 13.48 0.04 16.86
CA ASN A 33 12.95 -0.58 18.09
C ASN A 33 12.61 -2.06 17.89
N GLU A 34 13.50 -2.79 17.26
CA GLU A 34 13.37 -4.21 17.00
C GLU A 34 12.16 -4.55 16.10
N ARG A 35 11.77 -3.59 15.26
CA ARG A 35 10.73 -3.79 14.25
C ARG A 35 11.29 -3.50 12.88
N LEU A 36 10.93 -4.34 11.93
CA LEU A 36 11.24 -4.09 10.53
C LEU A 36 10.18 -3.15 9.97
N CYS A 37 10.62 -2.02 9.44
CA CYS A 37 9.74 -1.03 8.82
C CYS A 37 10.00 -1.02 7.32
N VAL A 38 8.95 -1.23 6.54
CA VAL A 38 9.05 -1.22 5.07
C VAL A 38 8.08 -0.18 4.54
N SER A 39 8.58 0.74 3.73
CA SER A 39 7.77 1.79 3.12
C SER A 39 7.85 1.70 1.60
N VAL A 40 6.71 1.82 0.94
CA VAL A 40 6.62 1.89 -0.52
C VAL A 40 5.97 3.23 -0.85
N LYS A 41 6.77 4.12 -1.42
CA LYS A 41 6.33 5.48 -1.76
C LYS A 41 6.22 5.64 -3.27
N ASP A 42 5.14 6.26 -3.71
CA ASP A 42 4.96 6.57 -5.13
C ASP A 42 4.54 8.02 -5.31
N ASN A 43 4.70 8.52 -6.52
CA ASN A 43 4.25 9.85 -6.90
C ASN A 43 3.04 9.76 -7.84
N GLY A 44 2.14 8.82 -7.56
CA GLY A 44 0.96 8.59 -8.36
C GLY A 44 -0.17 9.55 -8.05
N TRP A 45 -1.41 9.07 -8.26
CA TRP A 45 -2.60 9.93 -8.13
C TRP A 45 -2.92 10.35 -6.71
N GLY A 46 -2.47 9.61 -5.73
CA GLY A 46 -2.83 9.87 -4.35
C GLY A 46 -4.24 9.38 -4.01
N ILE A 47 -4.59 9.51 -2.75
CA ILE A 47 -5.87 9.01 -2.23
C ILE A 47 -6.44 10.03 -1.27
N ALA A 48 -7.68 10.47 -1.50
CA ALA A 48 -8.34 11.41 -0.61
C ALA A 48 -8.55 10.80 0.77
N PRO A 49 -8.51 11.61 1.85
CA PRO A 49 -8.67 11.09 3.21
C PRO A 49 -9.94 10.27 3.42
N CYS A 50 -11.04 10.64 2.77
CA CYS A 50 -12.30 9.92 2.94
C CYS A 50 -12.23 8.48 2.43
N HIS A 51 -11.30 8.18 1.52
CA HIS A 51 -11.12 6.83 1.00
C HIS A 51 -10.06 6.05 1.75
N GLN A 52 -9.12 6.73 2.41
CA GLN A 52 -8.02 6.06 3.09
C GLN A 52 -8.50 5.13 4.19
N ARG A 53 -9.57 5.49 4.87
CA ARG A 53 -10.12 4.67 5.95
C ARG A 53 -10.63 3.32 5.47
N LYS A 54 -11.00 3.21 4.21
CA LYS A 54 -11.63 2.00 3.65
C LYS A 54 -10.69 1.20 2.77
N LEU A 55 -9.47 1.67 2.56
CA LEU A 55 -8.54 1.03 1.63
C LEU A 55 -8.25 -0.42 1.94
N PHE A 56 -8.22 -0.77 3.20
CA PHE A 56 -7.89 -2.13 3.62
C PHE A 56 -9.13 -3.00 3.78
N THR A 57 -10.29 -2.49 3.35
CA THR A 57 -11.52 -3.26 3.34
C THR A 57 -11.55 -4.10 2.07
N GLN A 58 -11.89 -5.38 2.22
CA GLN A 58 -11.93 -6.29 1.08
C GLN A 58 -12.92 -5.79 0.02
N PHE A 59 -12.50 -5.85 -1.24
CA PHE A 59 -13.27 -5.42 -2.41
C PHE A 59 -13.52 -3.92 -2.53
N TYR A 60 -12.97 -3.12 -1.61
CA TYR A 60 -13.10 -1.68 -1.74
C TYR A 60 -12.13 -1.15 -2.82
N ARG A 61 -12.64 -0.28 -3.67
CA ARG A 61 -11.84 0.40 -4.68
C ARG A 61 -12.15 1.89 -4.63
N VAL A 62 -11.10 2.71 -4.70
CA VAL A 62 -11.27 4.15 -4.72
C VAL A 62 -11.93 4.57 -6.03
N PRO A 63 -13.06 5.32 -6.00
CA PRO A 63 -13.67 5.79 -7.24
C PRO A 63 -12.71 6.68 -8.03
N ARG A 64 -12.63 6.42 -9.33
CA ARG A 64 -11.76 7.15 -10.24
C ARG A 64 -12.50 7.50 -11.51
N SER A 65 -11.96 8.48 -12.26
CA SER A 65 -12.46 8.76 -13.60
C SER A 65 -12.23 7.55 -14.50
N GLU A 66 -12.92 7.50 -15.64
CA GLU A 66 -12.74 6.40 -16.59
C GLU A 66 -11.28 6.24 -16.99
N GLU A 67 -10.57 7.35 -17.16
CA GLU A 67 -9.17 7.33 -17.57
C GLU A 67 -8.26 6.74 -16.52
N GLN A 68 -8.67 6.80 -15.26
CA GLN A 68 -7.87 6.30 -14.15
C GLN A 68 -8.36 4.97 -13.62
N GLN A 69 -9.41 4.41 -14.19
CA GLN A 69 -9.91 3.13 -13.73
C GLN A 69 -8.92 2.02 -14.06
N GLN A 70 -8.73 1.14 -13.09
CA GLN A 70 -7.84 0.01 -13.24
C GLN A 70 -8.59 -1.27 -12.91
N LYS A 71 -8.24 -2.34 -13.59
CA LYS A 71 -8.81 -3.64 -13.31
C LYS A 71 -8.28 -4.18 -11.99
N GLY A 72 -9.14 -4.82 -11.24
CA GLY A 72 -8.77 -5.39 -9.96
C GLY A 72 -10.01 -5.56 -9.11
N TYR A 73 -9.87 -6.26 -8.02
CA TYR A 73 -11.00 -6.60 -7.17
C TYR A 73 -10.91 -6.01 -5.78
N GLY A 74 -9.91 -5.18 -5.50
CA GLY A 74 -9.77 -4.59 -4.19
C GLY A 74 -9.39 -5.58 -3.10
N ILE A 75 -8.69 -6.65 -3.46
CA ILE A 75 -8.34 -7.71 -2.53
C ILE A 75 -6.93 -7.54 -1.95
N GLY A 76 -6.01 -6.99 -2.77
CA GLY A 76 -4.60 -6.96 -2.40
C GLY A 76 -4.29 -6.25 -1.09
N LEU A 77 -4.90 -5.09 -0.86
CA LEU A 77 -4.64 -4.32 0.38
C LEU A 77 -5.25 -5.00 1.60
N ALA A 78 -6.45 -5.56 1.47
CA ALA A 78 -7.07 -6.28 2.58
C ALA A 78 -6.25 -7.53 2.94
N GLN A 79 -5.76 -8.23 1.94
CA GLN A 79 -4.90 -9.39 2.14
C GLN A 79 -3.59 -8.98 2.81
N SER A 80 -3.01 -7.87 2.36
CA SER A 80 -1.77 -7.36 2.96
C SER A 80 -1.97 -7.04 4.43
N LYS A 81 -3.06 -6.38 4.77
CA LYS A 81 -3.36 -6.06 6.15
C LYS A 81 -3.51 -7.33 6.99
N TYR A 82 -4.22 -8.32 6.45
CA TYR A 82 -4.39 -9.59 7.14
C TYR A 82 -3.04 -10.25 7.44
N ILE A 83 -2.17 -10.32 6.45
CA ILE A 83 -0.85 -10.92 6.60
C ILE A 83 -0.03 -10.18 7.65
N ILE A 84 -0.01 -8.85 7.59
CA ILE A 84 0.76 -8.05 8.54
C ILE A 84 0.22 -8.21 9.96
N ASN A 85 -1.10 -8.23 10.11
CA ASN A 85 -1.71 -8.45 11.43
C ASN A 85 -1.33 -9.83 11.98
N GLU A 86 -1.28 -10.86 11.14
CA GLU A 86 -0.89 -12.21 11.55
C GLU A 86 0.55 -12.27 12.00
N HIS A 87 1.39 -11.35 11.54
CA HIS A 87 2.79 -11.25 11.97
C HIS A 87 2.95 -10.34 13.20
N GLY A 88 1.85 -9.86 13.77
CA GLY A 88 1.89 -9.00 14.93
C GLY A 88 2.28 -7.56 14.62
N GLY A 89 2.08 -7.15 13.38
CA GLY A 89 2.49 -5.83 12.93
C GLY A 89 1.33 -4.92 12.60
N GLU A 90 1.65 -3.82 11.95
CA GLU A 90 0.70 -2.80 11.53
C GLU A 90 1.00 -2.36 10.11
N ILE A 91 -0.04 -1.97 9.39
CA ILE A 91 0.10 -1.38 8.07
C ILE A 91 -0.68 -0.06 8.04
N MET A 92 -0.12 0.95 7.37
CA MET A 92 -0.73 2.26 7.31
C MET A 92 -0.46 2.94 5.97
N VAL A 93 -1.22 3.98 5.68
CA VAL A 93 -1.07 4.76 4.45
C VAL A 93 -1.03 6.24 4.79
N LYS A 94 -0.16 6.97 4.09
CA LYS A 94 -0.17 8.43 4.07
C LYS A 94 -0.28 8.84 2.62
N SER A 95 -1.24 9.68 2.31
CA SER A 95 -1.48 10.07 0.93
C SER A 95 -2.21 11.40 0.87
N ALA A 96 -2.06 12.07 -0.27
CA ALA A 96 -2.81 13.28 -0.60
C ALA A 96 -3.10 13.23 -2.08
N GLU A 97 -4.31 13.63 -2.47
CA GLU A 97 -4.67 13.65 -3.89
C GLU A 97 -3.68 14.50 -4.68
N GLY A 98 -3.21 13.93 -5.80
CA GLY A 98 -2.28 14.61 -6.68
C GLY A 98 -0.83 14.56 -6.22
N GLU A 99 -0.54 13.99 -5.05
CA GLU A 99 0.82 13.97 -4.51
C GLU A 99 1.40 12.58 -4.29
N GLY A 100 0.60 11.54 -4.56
CA GLY A 100 1.06 10.18 -4.40
C GLY A 100 0.74 9.60 -3.04
N SER A 101 1.31 8.43 -2.77
CA SER A 101 1.00 7.66 -1.56
C SER A 101 2.24 7.01 -0.99
N THR A 102 2.24 6.82 0.32
CA THR A 102 3.26 6.05 1.02
C THR A 102 2.56 5.01 1.87
N PHE A 103 2.77 3.75 1.53
CA PHE A 103 2.29 2.62 2.34
C PHE A 103 3.44 2.10 3.18
N THR A 104 3.20 1.96 4.47
CA THR A 104 4.22 1.51 5.41
C THR A 104 3.68 0.38 6.25
N PHE A 105 4.48 -0.67 6.42
CA PHE A 105 4.14 -1.68 7.41
C PHE A 105 5.32 -1.90 8.34
N MET A 106 4.99 -2.36 9.55
CA MET A 106 5.98 -2.67 10.58
C MET A 106 5.66 -4.04 11.15
N ILE A 107 6.68 -4.87 11.30
CA ILE A 107 6.54 -6.19 11.92
C ILE A 107 7.68 -6.40 12.90
N PRO A 108 7.44 -7.17 13.98
CA PRO A 108 8.52 -7.46 14.93
C PRO A 108 9.64 -8.25 14.25
N CYS A 109 10.87 -7.92 14.61
CA CYS A 109 12.04 -8.66 14.15
C CYS A 109 12.30 -9.82 15.12
N ARG A 110 11.87 -10.99 14.76
CA ARG A 110 12.10 -12.15 15.63
C ARG A 110 12.39 -13.38 14.85
#